data_d047340754353f1314c30d0ea5e4b48d
#
_entry.id   d047340754353f1314c30d0ea5e4b48d
#
_cell.length_a   1.000
_cell.length_b   1.000
_cell.length_c   1.000
_cell.angle_alpha   90.00
_cell.angle_beta   90.00
_cell.angle_gamma   90.00
#
_symmetry.space_group_name_H-M   'P 1'
#
loop_
_entity.id
_entity.type
_entity.pdbx_description
1 polymer ?
#
loop_
_entity_poly.entity_id
_entity_poly.type
_entity_poly.pdbx_seq_one_letter_code
_entity_poly.pdbx_strand_id
1 'polypeptide(L)'
;MNSTDSGARVPRKLALLAAIVVAAGIAGAALIAATVRAPVSPATTSATGPAGAPAASAPVVKLKPRAGRVLSVADAMKELDLIRPSRQKLAEDFTLPLSGGRDFRLADQRGKVVMINFWATWCSPCLEEMPAMERLWQHHKDQNFVLVAVSADANPTVVKPFLDRHGLTFPVALDPKLDLGNAYGVRALPSSFIVDRDGNLAALALGPRPWADDASHSLVEGLLTQ
;
A
#
# COMPACT_ATOMS: atom_id res chain seq x y z
N MET A 1 -40.80 -48.52 -9.88
CA MET A 1 -40.06 -49.77 -9.66
C MET A 1 -38.73 -49.64 -10.38
N ASN A 2 -37.77 -49.55 -9.69
CA ASN A 2 -36.39 -50.02 -9.61
C ASN A 2 -35.46 -48.98 -9.04
N SER A 3 -35.19 -49.17 -7.77
CA SER A 3 -34.06 -48.60 -7.05
C SER A 3 -32.77 -49.26 -7.52
N THR A 4 -31.72 -48.49 -7.80
CA THR A 4 -30.34 -49.01 -7.84
C THR A 4 -29.47 -48.15 -6.93
N ASP A 5 -29.34 -48.68 -5.74
CA ASP A 5 -28.35 -48.37 -4.72
C ASP A 5 -26.91 -48.62 -5.29
N SER A 6 -26.05 -47.62 -5.36
CA SER A 6 -24.65 -47.75 -5.72
C SER A 6 -23.80 -47.37 -4.53
N GLY A 7 -23.64 -48.29 -3.60
CA GLY A 7 -22.72 -48.23 -2.50
C GLY A 7 -21.23 -48.25 -2.98
N ALA A 8 -20.59 -47.14 -2.90
CA ALA A 8 -19.12 -47.01 -3.15
C ALA A 8 -18.36 -47.68 -1.98
N ARG A 9 -17.75 -48.85 -2.26
CA ARG A 9 -16.87 -49.54 -1.32
C ARG A 9 -15.50 -48.82 -1.29
N VAL A 10 -15.17 -48.26 -0.14
CA VAL A 10 -13.83 -47.71 0.13
C VAL A 10 -12.80 -48.85 0.18
N PRO A 11 -11.67 -48.81 -0.56
CA PRO A 11 -10.69 -49.91 -0.57
C PRO A 11 -9.94 -49.98 0.76
N ARG A 12 -9.90 -51.21 1.30
CA ARG A 12 -9.29 -51.59 2.60
C ARG A 12 -7.79 -51.26 2.76
N LYS A 13 -7.14 -50.67 1.75
CA LYS A 13 -5.71 -50.34 1.79
C LYS A 13 -5.40 -48.94 2.41
N LEU A 14 -6.41 -48.09 2.70
CA LEU A 14 -6.19 -46.81 3.33
C LEU A 14 -6.28 -46.86 4.86
N ALA A 15 -6.74 -47.94 5.46
CA ALA A 15 -6.89 -48.07 6.91
C ALA A 15 -5.62 -48.50 7.65
N LEU A 16 -4.55 -48.90 6.95
CA LEU A 16 -3.31 -49.40 7.56
C LEU A 16 -2.19 -48.34 7.69
N LEU A 17 -2.33 -47.17 7.11
CA LEU A 17 -1.35 -46.08 7.24
C LEU A 17 -1.61 -45.09 8.37
N ALA A 18 -2.77 -45.14 9.03
CA ALA A 18 -3.11 -44.27 10.14
C ALA A 18 -2.65 -44.79 11.53
N ALA A 19 -2.20 -46.04 11.61
CA ALA A 19 -1.83 -46.69 12.90
C ALA A 19 -0.34 -46.62 13.26
N ILE A 20 0.53 -46.11 12.39
CA ILE A 20 1.99 -46.12 12.60
C ILE A 20 2.53 -44.79 13.15
N VAL A 21 1.75 -43.70 13.12
CA VAL A 21 2.21 -42.35 13.54
C VAL A 21 1.99 -42.07 15.05
N VAL A 22 1.24 -42.93 15.76
CA VAL A 22 0.93 -42.69 17.20
C VAL A 22 1.92 -43.42 18.15
N ALA A 23 2.78 -44.31 17.68
CA ALA A 23 3.67 -45.10 18.54
C ALA A 23 5.09 -44.56 18.70
N ALA A 24 5.47 -43.43 18.09
CA ALA A 24 6.83 -42.89 18.14
C ALA A 24 6.97 -41.58 19.00
N GLY A 25 5.96 -41.19 19.77
CA GLY A 25 5.91 -39.93 20.51
C GLY A 25 6.15 -39.99 22.01
N ILE A 26 6.45 -41.14 22.62
CA ILE A 26 6.59 -41.27 24.09
C ILE A 26 7.90 -41.97 24.47
N ALA A 27 9.04 -41.42 24.11
CA ALA A 27 10.34 -41.80 24.72
C ALA A 27 11.36 -40.66 24.47
N GLY A 28 11.31 -39.61 25.26
CA GLY A 28 12.31 -38.53 25.13
C GLY A 28 12.17 -37.40 26.15
N ALA A 29 11.70 -37.68 27.35
CA ALA A 29 11.65 -36.71 28.43
C ALA A 29 12.24 -37.29 29.70
N ALA A 30 13.57 -37.35 29.80
CA ALA A 30 14.30 -37.36 31.09
C ALA A 30 15.82 -37.28 30.82
N LEU A 31 16.41 -36.29 31.32
CA LEU A 31 17.80 -35.93 31.61
C LEU A 31 18.22 -34.64 30.91
N ILE A 32 18.21 -33.56 31.69
CA ILE A 32 19.35 -32.70 32.02
C ILE A 32 18.81 -31.62 32.97
N ALA A 33 18.89 -31.94 34.27
CA ALA A 33 18.88 -30.96 35.33
C ALA A 33 20.23 -31.09 36.03
N ALA A 34 21.04 -30.12 35.92
CA ALA A 34 22.12 -29.69 36.83
C ALA A 34 23.23 -29.02 36.02
N THR A 35 23.36 -27.75 36.20
CA THR A 35 24.60 -27.11 36.68
C THR A 35 24.62 -25.63 36.33
N VAL A 36 24.99 -24.93 37.35
CA VAL A 36 25.69 -23.65 37.44
C VAL A 36 24.81 -22.42 37.63
N ARG A 37 24.56 -22.19 38.91
CA ARG A 37 24.14 -20.93 39.49
C ARG A 37 25.42 -20.12 39.79
N ALA A 38 25.70 -19.08 39.01
CA ALA A 38 26.68 -18.05 39.37
C ALA A 38 25.96 -16.84 39.98
N PRO A 39 26.51 -16.23 41.06
CA PRO A 39 25.89 -15.06 41.67
C PRO A 39 26.13 -13.81 40.81
N VAL A 40 25.05 -13.14 40.41
CA VAL A 40 25.12 -11.84 39.77
C VAL A 40 25.15 -10.77 40.86
N SER A 41 26.26 -10.07 40.98
CA SER A 41 26.37 -8.83 41.76
C SER A 41 25.55 -7.72 41.11
N PRO A 42 24.86 -6.86 41.88
CA PRO A 42 24.18 -5.71 41.34
C PRO A 42 25.19 -4.62 40.97
N ALA A 43 25.45 -4.43 39.70
CA ALA A 43 26.15 -3.24 39.21
C ALA A 43 25.14 -2.11 39.09
N THR A 44 25.25 -1.14 39.96
CA THR A 44 24.56 0.17 39.86
C THR A 44 25.15 0.94 38.69
N THR A 45 24.50 0.87 37.55
CA THR A 45 24.86 1.73 36.42
C THR A 45 23.88 2.88 36.36
N SER A 46 24.30 4.05 36.77
CA SER A 46 23.62 5.31 36.47
C SER A 46 23.61 5.52 34.96
N ALA A 47 22.50 5.24 34.33
CA ALA A 47 22.28 5.59 32.93
C ALA A 47 21.94 7.08 32.84
N THR A 48 22.97 7.89 32.60
CA THR A 48 22.78 9.23 32.01
C THR A 48 22.33 8.99 30.57
N GLY A 49 21.02 9.14 30.33
CA GLY A 49 20.47 9.08 28.98
C GLY A 49 21.04 10.21 28.10
N PRO A 50 21.36 9.95 26.85
CA PRO A 50 21.78 11.03 25.95
C PRO A 50 20.65 12.01 25.78
N ALA A 51 20.96 13.30 26.02
CA ALA A 51 20.08 14.41 25.74
C ALA A 51 19.53 14.30 24.32
N GLY A 52 18.21 14.45 24.18
CA GLY A 52 17.52 14.35 22.91
C GLY A 52 18.18 15.22 21.86
N ALA A 53 18.59 14.61 20.76
CA ALA A 53 19.00 15.33 19.58
C ALA A 53 17.85 16.23 19.15
N PRO A 54 18.09 17.50 18.76
CA PRO A 54 17.04 18.38 18.26
C PRO A 54 16.42 17.70 17.04
N ALA A 55 15.07 17.60 17.06
CA ALA A 55 14.31 17.10 15.91
C ALA A 55 14.74 17.91 14.69
N ALA A 56 15.34 17.24 13.71
CA ALA A 56 15.72 17.86 12.46
C ALA A 56 14.45 18.49 11.87
N SER A 57 14.46 19.83 11.74
CA SER A 57 13.36 20.55 11.11
C SER A 57 13.14 19.95 9.71
N ALA A 58 11.91 19.51 9.45
CA ALA A 58 11.53 18.96 8.16
C ALA A 58 11.90 19.95 7.04
N PRO A 59 12.43 19.48 5.91
CA PRO A 59 12.84 20.38 4.82
C PRO A 59 11.63 21.20 4.35
N VAL A 60 11.83 22.52 4.27
CA VAL A 60 10.81 23.45 3.77
C VAL A 60 10.56 23.14 2.29
N VAL A 61 9.38 22.63 1.97
CA VAL A 61 8.96 22.37 0.60
C VAL A 61 8.58 23.69 -0.05
N LYS A 62 9.28 24.05 -1.14
CA LYS A 62 8.94 25.23 -1.95
C LYS A 62 7.81 24.84 -2.91
N LEU A 63 6.60 25.29 -2.61
CA LEU A 63 5.46 25.10 -3.50
C LEU A 63 5.53 26.03 -4.71
N LYS A 64 5.10 25.55 -5.88
CA LYS A 64 4.96 26.38 -7.08
C LYS A 64 3.75 27.31 -6.91
N PRO A 65 3.84 28.60 -7.28
CA PRO A 65 2.71 29.49 -7.30
C PRO A 65 1.59 28.92 -8.21
N ARG A 66 0.36 28.96 -7.70
CA ARG A 66 -0.83 28.54 -8.44
C ARG A 66 -1.89 29.66 -8.37
N ALA A 67 -2.54 29.95 -9.50
CA ALA A 67 -3.75 30.75 -9.51
C ALA A 67 -4.92 29.82 -9.19
N GLY A 68 -5.75 30.21 -8.24
CA GLY A 68 -6.92 29.42 -7.84
C GLY A 68 -7.21 29.55 -6.34
N ARG A 69 -8.32 28.94 -5.94
CA ARG A 69 -8.78 28.92 -4.54
C ARG A 69 -7.86 28.02 -3.70
N VAL A 70 -7.45 28.50 -2.55
CA VAL A 70 -6.70 27.71 -1.57
C VAL A 70 -7.65 27.23 -0.49
N LEU A 71 -7.69 25.93 -0.25
CA LEU A 71 -8.53 25.27 0.73
C LEU A 71 -7.68 24.71 1.87
N SER A 72 -8.27 24.59 3.06
CA SER A 72 -7.68 23.73 4.09
C SER A 72 -7.69 22.26 3.62
N VAL A 73 -6.80 21.41 4.17
CA VAL A 73 -6.80 19.96 3.88
C VAL A 73 -8.17 19.34 4.18
N ALA A 74 -8.83 19.79 5.26
CA ALA A 74 -10.14 19.28 5.64
C ALA A 74 -11.23 19.63 4.62
N ASP A 75 -11.24 20.88 4.13
CA ASP A 75 -12.21 21.33 3.13
C ASP A 75 -11.95 20.70 1.77
N ALA A 76 -10.68 20.56 1.38
CA ALA A 76 -10.28 19.87 0.17
C ALA A 76 -10.72 18.39 0.19
N MET A 77 -10.51 17.67 1.30
CA MET A 77 -10.99 16.31 1.46
C MET A 77 -12.52 16.19 1.35
N LYS A 78 -13.23 17.16 1.94
CA LYS A 78 -14.70 17.19 1.88
C LYS A 78 -15.20 17.48 0.46
N GLU A 79 -14.61 18.44 -0.25
CA GLU A 79 -15.00 18.80 -1.61
C GLU A 79 -14.72 17.67 -2.59
N LEU A 80 -13.63 16.93 -2.40
CA LEU A 80 -13.28 15.76 -3.19
C LEU A 80 -14.03 14.49 -2.75
N ASP A 81 -14.91 14.56 -1.76
CA ASP A 81 -15.61 13.40 -1.20
C ASP A 81 -14.64 12.25 -0.84
N LEU A 82 -13.58 12.58 -0.09
CA LEU A 82 -12.60 11.61 0.35
C LEU A 82 -12.95 11.03 1.72
N ILE A 83 -12.75 9.72 1.84
CA ILE A 83 -12.92 9.00 3.10
C ILE A 83 -11.64 9.16 3.91
N ARG A 84 -11.78 9.71 5.13
CA ARG A 84 -10.67 9.79 6.07
C ARG A 84 -10.63 8.54 6.94
N PRO A 85 -9.48 7.87 7.14
CA PRO A 85 -9.37 6.78 8.09
C PRO A 85 -9.76 7.22 9.50
N SER A 86 -10.51 6.39 10.21
CA SER A 86 -10.98 6.67 11.58
C SER A 86 -9.85 6.68 12.61
N ARG A 87 -8.72 6.07 12.30
CA ARG A 87 -7.50 6.02 13.10
C ARG A 87 -6.28 6.20 12.19
N GLN A 88 -5.22 6.78 12.72
CA GLN A 88 -3.93 6.84 12.03
C GLN A 88 -3.46 5.40 11.74
N LYS A 89 -3.14 5.13 10.49
CA LYS A 89 -2.70 3.82 9.99
C LYS A 89 -1.62 4.03 8.94
N LEU A 90 -0.51 3.35 9.09
CA LEU A 90 0.50 3.27 8.02
C LEU A 90 -0.14 2.65 6.77
N ALA A 91 0.20 3.20 5.62
CA ALA A 91 -0.11 2.57 4.35
C ALA A 91 0.64 1.23 4.27
N GLU A 92 0.01 0.21 3.68
CA GLU A 92 0.66 -1.08 3.43
C GLU A 92 1.86 -0.86 2.50
N ASP A 93 3.05 -1.31 2.93
CA ASP A 93 4.26 -1.16 2.13
C ASP A 93 4.29 -2.16 0.98
N PHE A 94 4.90 -1.76 -0.14
CA PHE A 94 4.99 -2.64 -1.31
C PHE A 94 6.18 -2.31 -2.20
N THR A 95 6.54 -3.30 -3.00
CA THR A 95 7.48 -3.15 -4.11
C THR A 95 6.85 -3.79 -5.35
N LEU A 96 6.68 -3.01 -6.42
CA LEU A 96 6.13 -3.47 -7.69
C LEU A 96 7.00 -3.01 -8.87
N PRO A 97 7.10 -3.81 -9.93
CA PRO A 97 7.77 -3.39 -11.16
C PRO A 97 6.97 -2.27 -11.84
N LEU A 98 7.68 -1.24 -12.31
CA LEU A 98 7.11 -0.20 -13.17
C LEU A 98 7.05 -0.68 -14.62
N SER A 99 6.10 -0.15 -15.39
CA SER A 99 6.01 -0.37 -16.83
C SER A 99 7.27 0.05 -17.61
N GLY A 100 8.13 0.89 -17.01
CA GLY A 100 9.44 1.32 -17.52
C GLY A 100 10.62 0.46 -17.05
N GLY A 101 10.41 -0.68 -16.37
CA GLY A 101 11.43 -1.68 -16.04
C GLY A 101 12.22 -1.47 -14.74
N ARG A 102 11.94 -0.44 -13.95
CA ARG A 102 12.47 -0.26 -12.58
C ARG A 102 11.41 -0.62 -11.56
N ASP A 103 11.81 -0.95 -10.34
CA ASP A 103 10.88 -1.15 -9.24
C ASP A 103 10.48 0.17 -8.58
N PHE A 104 9.23 0.24 -8.15
CA PHE A 104 8.72 1.26 -7.25
C PHE A 104 8.57 0.67 -5.85
N ARG A 105 9.15 1.33 -4.85
CA ARG A 105 9.00 0.96 -3.45
C ARG A 105 8.35 2.11 -2.69
N LEU A 106 7.26 1.83 -2.00
CA LEU A 106 6.57 2.87 -1.21
C LEU A 106 7.44 3.36 -0.05
N ALA A 107 8.20 2.47 0.60
CA ALA A 107 9.12 2.82 1.69
C ALA A 107 10.16 3.87 1.28
N ASP A 108 10.60 3.89 0.02
CA ASP A 108 11.58 4.85 -0.51
C ASP A 108 10.96 6.25 -0.75
N GLN A 109 9.65 6.40 -0.53
CA GLN A 109 8.94 7.67 -0.75
C GLN A 109 8.66 8.42 0.56
N ARG A 110 9.25 8.01 1.69
CA ARG A 110 9.13 8.74 2.96
C ARG A 110 9.57 10.19 2.79
N GLY A 111 8.86 11.12 3.45
CA GLY A 111 9.07 12.56 3.28
C GLY A 111 8.33 13.17 2.09
N LYS A 112 7.62 12.34 1.29
CA LYS A 112 6.81 12.79 0.16
C LYS A 112 5.34 12.46 0.40
N VAL A 113 4.45 13.24 -0.22
CA VAL A 113 3.04 12.88 -0.36
C VAL A 113 2.91 11.93 -1.55
N VAL A 114 2.27 10.77 -1.34
CA VAL A 114 2.11 9.76 -2.39
C VAL A 114 0.63 9.54 -2.68
N MET A 115 0.24 9.67 -3.94
CA MET A 115 -1.05 9.24 -4.44
C MET A 115 -0.88 7.89 -5.13
N ILE A 116 -1.57 6.85 -4.62
CA ILE A 116 -1.62 5.51 -5.20
C ILE A 116 -2.99 5.35 -5.84
N ASN A 117 -3.06 5.18 -7.16
CA ASN A 117 -4.33 5.04 -7.89
C ASN A 117 -4.42 3.68 -8.56
N PHE A 118 -5.42 2.88 -8.20
CA PHE A 118 -5.68 1.57 -8.81
C PHE A 118 -6.61 1.75 -10.02
N TRP A 119 -6.20 1.22 -11.16
CA TRP A 119 -6.87 1.38 -12.45
C TRP A 119 -6.65 0.21 -13.40
N ALA A 120 -7.30 0.22 -14.57
CA ALA A 120 -7.02 -0.71 -15.66
C ALA A 120 -7.33 -0.07 -17.02
N THR A 121 -6.73 -0.58 -18.10
CA THR A 121 -6.92 -0.06 -19.47
C THR A 121 -8.35 -0.20 -19.98
N TRP A 122 -9.12 -1.14 -19.44
CA TRP A 122 -10.53 -1.40 -19.78
C TRP A 122 -11.53 -0.68 -18.85
N CYS A 123 -11.06 0.08 -17.86
CA CYS A 123 -11.90 0.77 -16.89
C CYS A 123 -12.26 2.17 -17.40
N SER A 124 -13.43 2.36 -17.98
CA SER A 124 -13.86 3.65 -18.56
C SER A 124 -13.77 4.82 -17.58
N PRO A 125 -14.32 4.76 -16.33
CA PRO A 125 -14.22 5.87 -15.40
C PRO A 125 -12.77 6.16 -14.95
N CYS A 126 -11.86 5.17 -15.01
CA CYS A 126 -10.44 5.41 -14.77
C CYS A 126 -9.84 6.29 -15.86
N LEU A 127 -10.21 6.01 -17.13
CA LEU A 127 -9.69 6.75 -18.28
C LEU A 127 -10.15 8.22 -18.28
N GLU A 128 -11.35 8.47 -17.77
CA GLU A 128 -11.92 9.81 -17.67
C GLU A 128 -11.13 10.71 -16.69
N GLU A 129 -10.60 10.16 -15.58
CA GLU A 129 -9.84 10.93 -14.59
C GLU A 129 -8.35 11.12 -14.95
N MET A 130 -7.76 10.25 -15.79
CA MET A 130 -6.33 10.24 -16.10
C MET A 130 -5.76 11.57 -16.63
N PRO A 131 -6.44 12.31 -17.51
CA PRO A 131 -5.94 13.62 -17.95
C PRO A 131 -5.85 14.63 -16.80
N ALA A 132 -6.74 14.54 -15.81
CA ALA A 132 -6.69 15.38 -14.62
C ALA A 132 -5.54 14.95 -13.69
N MET A 133 -5.34 13.65 -13.51
CA MET A 133 -4.20 13.10 -12.76
C MET A 133 -2.86 13.51 -13.39
N GLU A 134 -2.74 13.48 -14.71
CA GLU A 134 -1.53 13.92 -15.42
C GLU A 134 -1.24 15.40 -15.15
N ARG A 135 -2.26 16.27 -15.18
CA ARG A 135 -2.07 17.69 -14.85
C ARG A 135 -1.63 17.90 -13.40
N LEU A 136 -2.23 17.21 -12.44
CA LEU A 136 -1.84 17.25 -11.03
C LEU A 136 -0.38 16.78 -10.88
N TRP A 137 -0.02 15.67 -11.50
CA TRP A 137 1.33 15.12 -11.50
C TRP A 137 2.34 16.12 -12.07
N GLN A 138 2.11 16.65 -13.26
CA GLN A 138 3.00 17.60 -13.91
C GLN A 138 3.22 18.88 -13.07
N HIS A 139 2.19 19.31 -12.33
CA HIS A 139 2.31 20.48 -11.48
C HIS A 139 3.19 20.21 -10.24
N HIS A 140 3.05 19.04 -9.61
CA HIS A 140 3.63 18.78 -8.29
C HIS A 140 4.83 17.82 -8.27
N LYS A 141 5.17 17.14 -9.36
CA LYS A 141 6.22 16.09 -9.42
C LYS A 141 7.60 16.52 -8.88
N ASP A 142 7.90 17.82 -8.95
CA ASP A 142 9.16 18.37 -8.46
C ASP A 142 9.04 18.96 -7.03
N GLN A 143 7.92 18.71 -6.33
CA GLN A 143 7.60 19.29 -5.03
C GLN A 143 7.42 18.26 -3.92
N ASN A 144 8.14 17.12 -3.97
CA ASN A 144 7.95 15.99 -3.05
C ASN A 144 6.53 15.38 -3.10
N PHE A 145 5.90 15.42 -4.27
CA PHE A 145 4.69 14.68 -4.59
C PHE A 145 5.00 13.55 -5.55
N VAL A 146 4.45 12.38 -5.28
CA VAL A 146 4.55 11.20 -6.16
C VAL A 146 3.14 10.71 -6.46
N LEU A 147 2.85 10.55 -7.75
CA LEU A 147 1.70 9.81 -8.21
C LEU A 147 2.21 8.48 -8.78
N VAL A 148 1.74 7.36 -8.24
CA VAL A 148 1.94 6.03 -8.80
C VAL A 148 0.60 5.40 -9.12
N ALA A 149 0.35 5.13 -10.39
CA ALA A 149 -0.84 4.41 -10.81
C ALA A 149 -0.53 2.91 -10.85
N VAL A 150 -1.38 2.09 -10.24
CA VAL A 150 -1.21 0.63 -10.14
C VAL A 150 -2.18 -0.02 -11.11
N SER A 151 -1.65 -0.61 -12.18
CA SER A 151 -2.46 -1.29 -13.18
C SER A 151 -2.90 -2.67 -12.69
N ALA A 152 -4.20 -2.92 -12.77
CA ALA A 152 -4.87 -4.20 -12.51
C ALA A 152 -5.04 -5.05 -13.78
N ASP A 153 -4.38 -4.69 -14.89
CA ASP A 153 -4.44 -5.45 -16.13
C ASP A 153 -3.75 -6.80 -15.97
N ALA A 154 -4.48 -7.89 -16.20
CA ALA A 154 -3.93 -9.25 -16.13
C ALA A 154 -2.80 -9.48 -17.15
N ASN A 155 -2.83 -8.77 -18.28
CA ASN A 155 -1.74 -8.73 -19.25
C ASN A 155 -1.00 -7.39 -19.15
N PRO A 156 0.15 -7.32 -18.47
CA PRO A 156 0.87 -6.06 -18.28
C PRO A 156 1.45 -5.45 -19.57
N THR A 157 1.55 -6.23 -20.66
CA THR A 157 2.12 -5.75 -21.93
C THR A 157 1.26 -4.70 -22.62
N VAL A 158 -0.04 -4.62 -22.28
CA VAL A 158 -0.96 -3.61 -22.84
C VAL A 158 -0.76 -2.21 -22.22
N VAL A 159 -0.15 -2.14 -21.03
CA VAL A 159 -0.06 -0.91 -20.23
C VAL A 159 0.82 0.13 -20.90
N LYS A 160 2.07 -0.19 -21.21
CA LYS A 160 2.99 0.79 -21.80
C LYS A 160 2.49 1.38 -23.13
N PRO A 161 2.01 0.59 -24.11
CA PRO A 161 1.43 1.14 -25.34
C PRO A 161 0.21 2.05 -25.08
N PHE A 162 -0.57 1.75 -24.03
CA PHE A 162 -1.68 2.59 -23.61
C PHE A 162 -1.18 3.95 -23.11
N LEU A 163 -0.21 3.98 -22.19
CA LEU A 163 0.37 5.21 -21.65
C LEU A 163 0.95 6.10 -22.76
N ASP A 164 1.71 5.51 -23.68
CA ASP A 164 2.33 6.22 -24.79
C ASP A 164 1.27 6.87 -25.69
N ARG A 165 0.16 6.17 -25.98
CA ARG A 165 -0.94 6.67 -26.80
C ARG A 165 -1.70 7.83 -26.16
N HIS A 166 -1.83 7.81 -24.83
CA HIS A 166 -2.57 8.82 -24.06
C HIS A 166 -1.69 9.93 -23.50
N GLY A 167 -0.38 9.90 -23.75
CA GLY A 167 0.57 10.92 -23.27
C GLY A 167 0.69 11.00 -21.76
N LEU A 168 0.51 9.86 -21.06
CA LEU A 168 0.60 9.77 -19.60
C LEU A 168 2.05 9.54 -19.17
N THR A 169 2.54 10.36 -18.25
CA THR A 169 3.95 10.36 -17.85
C THR A 169 4.21 10.02 -16.38
N PHE A 170 3.15 9.94 -15.56
CA PHE A 170 3.30 9.50 -14.17
C PHE A 170 3.75 8.02 -14.11
N PRO A 171 4.47 7.62 -13.03
CA PRO A 171 4.86 6.24 -12.82
C PRO A 171 3.67 5.27 -12.79
N VAL A 172 3.79 4.15 -13.50
CA VAL A 172 2.77 3.10 -13.50
C VAL A 172 3.39 1.77 -13.06
N ALA A 173 2.93 1.27 -11.92
CA ALA A 173 3.28 -0.03 -11.37
C ALA A 173 2.32 -1.12 -11.89
N LEU A 174 2.79 -2.35 -11.94
CA LEU A 174 2.08 -3.48 -12.53
C LEU A 174 1.68 -4.48 -11.42
N ASP A 175 0.38 -4.74 -11.26
CA ASP A 175 -0.19 -5.69 -10.29
C ASP A 175 -1.12 -6.72 -11.00
N PRO A 176 -0.60 -7.53 -11.92
CA PRO A 176 -1.42 -8.40 -12.77
C PRO A 176 -2.13 -9.52 -12.00
N LYS A 177 -1.72 -9.80 -10.78
CA LYS A 177 -2.35 -10.79 -9.88
C LYS A 177 -3.29 -10.16 -8.86
N LEU A 178 -3.37 -8.82 -8.81
CA LEU A 178 -4.14 -8.07 -7.83
C LEU A 178 -3.70 -8.31 -6.38
N ASP A 179 -2.44 -8.69 -6.17
CA ASP A 179 -1.93 -8.96 -4.82
C ASP A 179 -1.95 -7.68 -3.98
N LEU A 180 -1.44 -6.57 -4.53
CA LEU A 180 -1.50 -5.27 -3.88
C LEU A 180 -2.93 -4.74 -3.79
N GLY A 181 -3.71 -4.86 -4.86
CA GLY A 181 -5.12 -4.46 -4.86
C GLY A 181 -5.91 -5.13 -3.72
N ASN A 182 -5.68 -6.43 -3.50
CA ASN A 182 -6.28 -7.17 -2.39
C ASN A 182 -5.78 -6.72 -1.02
N ALA A 183 -4.47 -6.47 -0.85
CA ALA A 183 -3.88 -5.98 0.39
C ALA A 183 -4.44 -4.60 0.80
N TYR A 184 -4.66 -3.72 -0.18
CA TYR A 184 -5.30 -2.42 0.02
C TYR A 184 -6.83 -2.49 0.15
N GLY A 185 -7.42 -3.66 -0.04
CA GLY A 185 -8.89 -3.86 0.04
C GLY A 185 -9.65 -3.23 -1.12
N VAL A 186 -9.02 -3.06 -2.28
CA VAL A 186 -9.66 -2.53 -3.49
C VAL A 186 -10.79 -3.45 -3.94
N ARG A 187 -12.00 -2.91 -4.11
CA ARG A 187 -13.20 -3.65 -4.55
C ARG A 187 -13.80 -3.11 -5.83
N ALA A 188 -13.38 -1.92 -6.24
CA ALA A 188 -13.83 -1.27 -7.46
C ALA A 188 -12.73 -0.36 -8.01
N LEU A 189 -12.78 -0.07 -9.30
CA LEU A 189 -11.87 0.85 -9.97
C LEU A 189 -12.64 2.09 -10.48
N PRO A 190 -12.01 3.28 -10.45
CA PRO A 190 -10.74 3.55 -9.79
C PRO A 190 -10.86 3.61 -8.27
N SER A 191 -9.77 3.35 -7.56
CA SER A 191 -9.63 3.62 -6.13
C SER A 191 -8.30 4.31 -5.89
N SER A 192 -8.32 5.44 -5.15
CA SER A 192 -7.11 6.22 -4.90
C SER A 192 -6.85 6.34 -3.40
N PHE A 193 -5.62 6.11 -3.00
CA PHE A 193 -5.14 6.23 -1.63
C PHE A 193 -4.13 7.37 -1.57
N ILE A 194 -4.31 8.29 -0.61
CA ILE A 194 -3.40 9.39 -0.35
C ILE A 194 -2.59 9.05 0.89
N VAL A 195 -1.28 9.05 0.74
CA VAL A 195 -0.32 8.75 1.82
C VAL A 195 0.43 10.04 2.15
N ASP A 196 0.50 10.37 3.43
CA ASP A 196 1.20 11.54 3.93
C ASP A 196 2.73 11.34 3.96
N ARG A 197 3.47 12.38 4.35
CA ARG A 197 4.94 12.37 4.38
C ARG A 197 5.52 11.36 5.36
N ASP A 198 4.78 11.03 6.43
CA ASP A 198 5.18 10.05 7.44
C ASP A 198 4.83 8.62 7.00
N GLY A 199 4.11 8.48 5.89
CA GLY A 199 3.66 7.20 5.34
C GLY A 199 2.35 6.72 5.90
N ASN A 200 1.57 7.57 6.57
CA ASN A 200 0.24 7.21 7.02
C ASN A 200 -0.78 7.40 5.88
N LEU A 201 -1.81 6.58 5.89
CA LEU A 201 -2.95 6.75 5.02
C LEU A 201 -3.75 7.98 5.45
N ALA A 202 -3.69 9.05 4.65
CA ALA A 202 -4.40 10.30 4.91
C ALA A 202 -5.84 10.27 4.41
N ALA A 203 -6.08 9.70 3.23
CA ALA A 203 -7.41 9.65 2.62
C ALA A 203 -7.55 8.52 1.60
N LEU A 204 -8.81 8.18 1.29
CA LEU A 204 -9.22 7.22 0.27
C LEU A 204 -10.33 7.82 -0.59
N ALA A 205 -10.22 7.69 -1.92
CA ALA A 205 -11.29 7.94 -2.88
C ALA A 205 -11.79 6.62 -3.47
N LEU A 206 -13.10 6.44 -3.51
CA LEU A 206 -13.76 5.35 -4.23
C LEU A 206 -14.48 5.93 -5.45
N GLY A 207 -14.08 5.52 -6.63
CA GLY A 207 -14.52 6.09 -7.90
C GLY A 207 -13.72 7.32 -8.32
N PRO A 208 -14.00 7.85 -9.53
CA PRO A 208 -13.23 8.93 -10.15
C PRO A 208 -13.38 10.26 -9.40
N ARG A 209 -12.34 11.10 -9.45
CA ARG A 209 -12.33 12.44 -8.84
C ARG A 209 -11.76 13.47 -9.82
N PRO A 210 -12.13 14.76 -9.67
CA PRO A 210 -11.60 15.85 -10.50
C PRO A 210 -10.20 16.27 -10.06
N TRP A 211 -9.20 15.40 -10.27
CA TRP A 211 -7.84 15.54 -9.73
C TRP A 211 -7.06 16.79 -10.19
N ALA A 212 -7.62 17.64 -11.03
CA ALA A 212 -6.95 18.86 -11.48
C ALA A 212 -7.66 20.15 -11.02
N ASP A 213 -8.58 20.05 -10.08
CA ASP A 213 -9.27 21.22 -9.50
C ASP A 213 -8.51 21.83 -8.31
N ASP A 214 -9.03 22.93 -7.78
CA ASP A 214 -8.42 23.63 -6.66
C ASP A 214 -8.36 22.80 -5.38
N ALA A 215 -9.33 21.91 -5.16
CA ALA A 215 -9.35 21.05 -3.98
C ALA A 215 -8.23 20.01 -4.05
N SER A 216 -8.00 19.41 -5.21
CA SER A 216 -6.92 18.44 -5.41
C SER A 216 -5.54 19.05 -5.21
N HIS A 217 -5.31 20.22 -5.77
CA HIS A 217 -4.06 20.96 -5.57
C HIS A 217 -3.88 21.35 -4.10
N SER A 218 -4.93 21.89 -3.46
CA SER A 218 -4.87 22.32 -2.04
C SER A 218 -4.64 21.13 -1.10
N LEU A 219 -5.19 19.95 -1.42
CA LEU A 219 -4.94 18.72 -0.67
C LEU A 219 -3.44 18.36 -0.68
N VAL A 220 -2.84 18.32 -1.88
CA VAL A 220 -1.42 18.00 -2.04
C VAL A 220 -0.55 19.04 -1.33
N GLU A 221 -0.76 20.32 -1.60
CA GLU A 221 -0.01 21.43 -0.99
C GLU A 221 -0.11 21.44 0.53
N GLY A 222 -1.32 21.23 1.05
CA GLY A 222 -1.57 21.18 2.49
C GLY A 222 -0.87 20.00 3.19
N LEU A 223 -0.86 18.81 2.56
CA LEU A 223 -0.14 17.64 3.09
C LEU A 223 1.38 17.77 2.96
N LEU A 224 1.88 18.52 1.99
CA LEU A 224 3.31 18.80 1.84
C LEU A 224 3.87 19.75 2.91
N THR A 225 3.01 20.53 3.56
CA THR A 225 3.39 21.53 4.57
C THR A 225 3.10 21.14 6.01
N GLN A 226 2.55 19.95 6.24
CA GLN A 226 2.28 19.36 7.57
C GLN A 226 3.51 18.68 8.21
#